data_630d8e3c364b1630801504138ec9c729
#
_entry.id   630d8e3c364b1630801504138ec9c729
#
_cell.length_a   1.000
_cell.length_b   1.000
_cell.length_c   1.000
_cell.angle_alpha   90.00
_cell.angle_beta   90.00
_cell.angle_gamma   90.00
#
_symmetry.space_group_name_H-M   'P 1'
#
loop_
_entity.id
_entity.type
_entity.pdbx_description
1 polymer ?
#
loop_
_entity_poly.entity_id
_entity_poly.type
_entity_poly.pdbx_seq_one_letter_code
_entity_poly.pdbx_strand_id
1 'polypeptide(L)'
;MDSAALGRAYDELLAEVAAGGFGPAPHGRFGAEQIIAHLVANDELMIEATEAVLAGSPNAYYDLEVVHRPQVDALVAEFGGLDGLDTRLRATSGQLVALVDRLGPAAGTPVDTHLREGYDLAVDGPLPWGRVLDLHARVHLPKHRAQLRVLRGAE
;
A
#
# COMPACT_ATOMS: atom_id res chain seq x y z
N MET A 1 -1.64 -8.41 15.34
CA MET A 1 -1.04 -7.47 14.35
C MET A 1 0.00 -6.59 15.01
N ASP A 2 1.19 -6.56 14.43
CA ASP A 2 2.30 -5.76 14.94
C ASP A 2 2.40 -4.43 14.15
N SER A 3 1.86 -3.36 14.72
CA SER A 3 1.90 -2.02 14.12
C SER A 3 3.34 -1.49 13.95
N ALA A 4 4.25 -1.90 14.82
CA ALA A 4 5.67 -1.52 14.71
C ALA A 4 6.32 -2.16 13.48
N ALA A 5 5.97 -3.40 13.14
CA ALA A 5 6.46 -4.05 11.92
C ALA A 5 5.93 -3.33 10.66
N LEU A 6 4.67 -2.93 10.66
CA LEU A 6 4.09 -2.14 9.57
C LEU A 6 4.81 -0.79 9.45
N GLY A 7 5.03 -0.10 10.56
CA GLY A 7 5.75 1.17 10.58
C GLY A 7 7.16 1.05 10.01
N ARG A 8 7.91 0.02 10.39
CA ARG A 8 9.26 -0.23 9.85
C ARG A 8 9.22 -0.49 8.35
N ALA A 9 8.24 -1.25 7.86
CA ALA A 9 8.11 -1.52 6.44
C ALA A 9 7.87 -0.24 5.64
N TYR A 10 7.06 0.67 6.14
CA TYR A 10 6.86 1.99 5.54
C TYR A 10 8.12 2.86 5.61
N ASP A 11 8.80 2.87 6.74
CA ASP A 11 10.04 3.66 6.90
C ASP A 11 11.09 3.23 5.87
N GLU A 12 11.24 1.92 5.66
CA GLU A 12 12.17 1.38 4.67
C GLU A 12 11.76 1.73 3.24
N LEU A 13 10.46 1.68 2.93
CA LEU A 13 9.94 2.07 1.62
C LEU A 13 10.15 3.57 1.38
N LEU A 14 9.80 4.40 2.35
CA LEU A 14 9.94 5.86 2.26
C LEU A 14 11.41 6.28 2.13
N ALA A 15 12.34 5.57 2.75
CA ALA A 15 13.76 5.79 2.57
C ALA A 15 14.20 5.53 1.12
N GLU A 16 13.64 4.50 0.47
CA GLU A 16 13.89 4.25 -0.95
C GLU A 16 13.34 5.37 -1.84
N VAL A 17 12.14 5.86 -1.54
CA VAL A 17 11.54 6.99 -2.27
C VAL A 17 12.39 8.24 -2.12
N ALA A 18 12.85 8.55 -0.91
CA ALA A 18 13.68 9.72 -0.61
C ALA A 18 15.05 9.67 -1.30
N ALA A 19 15.62 8.48 -1.47
CA ALA A 19 16.88 8.30 -2.19
C ALA A 19 16.79 8.71 -3.66
N GLY A 20 15.61 8.59 -4.26
CA GLY A 20 15.36 9.04 -5.64
C GLY A 20 16.24 8.36 -6.69
N GLY A 21 16.50 9.05 -7.78
CA GLY A 21 17.40 8.55 -8.83
C GLY A 21 16.78 7.46 -9.69
N PHE A 22 15.45 7.41 -9.78
CA PHE A 22 14.74 6.38 -10.55
C PHE A 22 14.85 6.65 -12.04
N GLY A 23 15.18 5.58 -12.79
CA GLY A 23 15.17 5.59 -14.24
C GLY A 23 13.74 5.42 -14.80
N PRO A 24 13.64 5.41 -16.15
CA PRO A 24 12.34 5.27 -16.80
C PRO A 24 11.73 3.89 -16.53
N ALA A 25 10.40 3.84 -16.61
CA ALA A 25 9.67 2.59 -16.45
C ALA A 25 10.01 1.61 -17.57
N PRO A 26 10.21 0.33 -17.27
CA PRO A 26 10.27 -0.70 -18.29
C PRO A 26 8.96 -0.74 -19.10
N HIS A 27 9.05 -1.11 -20.37
CA HIS A 27 7.88 -1.17 -21.25
C HIS A 27 6.74 -2.01 -20.63
N GLY A 28 5.53 -1.42 -20.56
CA GLY A 28 4.35 -2.09 -20.03
C GLY A 28 4.31 -2.22 -18.50
N ARG A 29 5.27 -1.65 -17.77
CA ARG A 29 5.33 -1.70 -16.31
C ARG A 29 5.21 -0.33 -15.69
N PHE A 30 4.92 -0.30 -14.39
CA PHE A 30 4.88 0.94 -13.61
C PHE A 30 6.30 1.51 -13.39
N GLY A 31 6.42 2.82 -13.54
CA GLY A 31 7.56 3.59 -13.03
C GLY A 31 7.37 3.97 -11.57
N ALA A 32 8.36 4.69 -11.02
CA ALA A 32 8.34 5.07 -9.60
C ALA A 32 7.08 5.85 -9.21
N GLU A 33 6.69 6.86 -9.98
CA GLU A 33 5.49 7.66 -9.69
C GLU A 33 4.23 6.80 -9.63
N GLN A 34 4.06 5.85 -10.55
CA GLN A 34 2.91 4.98 -10.61
C GLN A 34 2.90 3.98 -9.45
N ILE A 35 4.06 3.44 -9.06
CA ILE A 35 4.19 2.57 -7.90
C ILE A 35 3.76 3.31 -6.62
N ILE A 36 4.24 4.54 -6.43
CA ILE A 36 3.87 5.32 -5.25
C ILE A 36 2.39 5.71 -5.27
N ALA A 37 1.85 6.09 -6.42
CA ALA A 37 0.42 6.39 -6.57
C ALA A 37 -0.44 5.17 -6.24
N HIS A 38 -0.04 3.97 -6.69
CA HIS A 38 -0.70 2.72 -6.33
C HIS A 38 -0.69 2.51 -4.80
N LEU A 39 0.44 2.76 -4.15
CA LEU A 39 0.55 2.59 -2.69
C LEU A 39 -0.31 3.60 -1.93
N VAL A 40 -0.38 4.86 -2.39
CA VAL A 40 -1.28 5.87 -1.81
C VAL A 40 -2.74 5.42 -1.90
N ALA A 41 -3.18 4.97 -3.07
CA ALA A 41 -4.54 4.49 -3.27
C ALA A 41 -4.85 3.27 -2.41
N ASN A 42 -3.90 2.34 -2.30
CA ASN A 42 -4.04 1.16 -1.47
C ASN A 42 -4.12 1.52 0.02
N ASP A 43 -3.30 2.46 0.48
CA ASP A 43 -3.36 2.97 1.85
C ASP A 43 -4.74 3.54 2.18
N GLU A 44 -5.31 4.33 1.28
CA GLU A 44 -6.63 4.93 1.47
C GLU A 44 -7.72 3.86 1.62
N LEU A 45 -7.66 2.80 0.82
CA LEU A 45 -8.58 1.66 0.97
C LEU A 45 -8.36 0.92 2.30
N MET A 46 -7.12 0.71 2.71
CA MET A 46 -6.81 0.06 3.98
C MET A 46 -7.20 0.91 5.19
N ILE A 47 -7.05 2.22 5.11
CA ILE A 47 -7.54 3.16 6.13
C ILE A 47 -9.05 3.02 6.29
N GLU A 48 -9.78 3.08 5.18
CA GLU A 48 -11.24 2.96 5.17
C GLU A 48 -11.69 1.61 5.76
N ALA A 49 -11.06 0.52 5.34
CA ALA A 49 -11.36 -0.81 5.86
C ALA A 49 -11.04 -0.94 7.35
N THR A 50 -9.93 -0.37 7.80
CA THR A 50 -9.54 -0.40 9.22
C THR A 50 -10.51 0.42 10.08
N GLU A 51 -10.92 1.59 9.61
CA GLU A 51 -11.94 2.40 10.28
C GLU A 51 -13.26 1.65 10.40
N ALA A 52 -13.68 0.94 9.35
CA ALA A 52 -14.90 0.13 9.36
C ALA A 52 -14.81 -1.03 10.36
N VAL A 53 -13.66 -1.69 10.46
CA VAL A 53 -13.39 -2.73 11.47
C VAL A 53 -13.48 -2.15 12.87
N LEU A 54 -12.86 -1.01 13.13
CA LEU A 54 -12.91 -0.33 14.43
C LEU A 54 -14.32 0.11 14.81
N ALA A 55 -15.15 0.47 13.83
CA ALA A 55 -16.55 0.84 14.04
C ALA A 55 -17.47 -0.37 14.23
N GLY A 56 -16.97 -1.59 14.09
CA GLY A 56 -17.78 -2.81 14.22
C GLY A 56 -18.65 -3.12 13.00
N SER A 57 -18.40 -2.48 11.87
CA SER A 57 -19.15 -2.65 10.61
C SER A 57 -18.17 -2.91 9.45
N PRO A 58 -17.46 -4.04 9.45
CA PRO A 58 -16.47 -4.30 8.41
C PRO A 58 -17.12 -4.36 7.02
N ASN A 59 -16.46 -3.76 6.04
CA ASN A 59 -16.82 -3.84 4.63
C ASN A 59 -15.78 -4.68 3.88
N ALA A 60 -16.10 -5.06 2.64
CA ALA A 60 -15.17 -5.82 1.80
C ALA A 60 -13.96 -4.98 1.37
N TYR A 61 -12.82 -5.64 1.20
CA TYR A 61 -11.60 -5.03 0.71
C TYR A 61 -11.24 -5.60 -0.65
N TYR A 62 -11.14 -4.72 -1.64
CA TYR A 62 -10.79 -5.06 -3.02
C TYR A 62 -9.58 -4.23 -3.45
N ASP A 63 -8.55 -4.87 -3.99
CA ASP A 63 -7.34 -4.19 -4.45
C ASP A 63 -7.28 -3.92 -5.97
N LEU A 64 -8.26 -4.40 -6.73
CA LEU A 64 -8.21 -4.36 -8.20
C LEU A 64 -8.11 -2.94 -8.78
N GLU A 65 -8.86 -2.00 -8.23
CA GLU A 65 -8.92 -0.65 -8.79
C GLU A 65 -7.65 0.16 -8.55
N VAL A 66 -6.91 -0.15 -7.48
CA VAL A 66 -5.69 0.59 -7.14
C VAL A 66 -4.50 0.23 -8.02
N VAL A 67 -4.62 -0.78 -8.87
CA VAL A 67 -3.62 -1.15 -9.88
C VAL A 67 -4.05 -0.76 -11.29
N HIS A 68 -5.25 -0.21 -11.47
CA HIS A 68 -5.77 0.17 -12.76
C HIS A 68 -5.09 1.44 -13.27
N ARG A 69 -4.38 1.33 -14.39
CA ARG A 69 -3.50 2.39 -14.90
C ARG A 69 -4.18 3.77 -15.03
N PRO A 70 -5.40 3.91 -15.56
CA PRO A 70 -6.04 5.23 -15.64
C PRO A 70 -6.22 5.92 -14.29
N GLN A 71 -6.60 5.18 -13.25
CA GLN A 71 -6.74 5.73 -11.89
C GLN A 71 -5.38 6.08 -11.29
N VAL A 72 -4.38 5.22 -11.48
CA VAL A 72 -3.01 5.46 -11.03
C VAL A 72 -2.42 6.72 -11.70
N ASP A 73 -2.56 6.85 -13.00
CA ASP A 73 -2.08 8.02 -13.75
C ASP A 73 -2.80 9.30 -13.34
N ALA A 74 -4.10 9.22 -13.03
CA ALA A 74 -4.86 10.36 -12.51
C ALA A 74 -4.32 10.84 -11.16
N LEU A 75 -3.92 9.93 -10.28
CA LEU A 75 -3.31 10.28 -8.99
C LEU A 75 -1.93 10.92 -9.17
N VAL A 76 -1.11 10.42 -10.08
CA VAL A 76 0.18 11.04 -10.40
C VAL A 76 -0.02 12.49 -10.81
N ALA A 77 -1.00 12.76 -11.68
CA ALA A 77 -1.32 14.11 -12.13
C ALA A 77 -1.86 14.99 -10.98
N GLU A 78 -2.76 14.43 -10.16
CA GLU A 78 -3.39 15.15 -9.04
C GLU A 78 -2.36 15.63 -8.01
N PHE A 79 -1.40 14.78 -7.65
CA PHE A 79 -0.39 15.10 -6.64
C PHE A 79 0.86 15.77 -7.20
N GLY A 80 0.94 16.01 -8.51
CA GLY A 80 2.03 16.77 -9.11
C GLY A 80 3.36 16.01 -9.23
N GLY A 81 3.30 14.68 -9.34
CA GLY A 81 4.48 13.84 -9.52
C GLY A 81 5.04 13.27 -8.23
N LEU A 82 6.31 12.86 -8.26
CA LEU A 82 6.93 12.08 -7.19
C LEU A 82 6.96 12.80 -5.84
N ASP A 83 7.28 14.09 -5.82
CA ASP A 83 7.39 14.84 -4.55
C ASP A 83 6.03 14.96 -3.86
N GLY A 84 4.99 15.27 -4.59
CA GLY A 84 3.63 15.33 -4.05
C GLY A 84 3.12 13.97 -3.59
N LEU A 85 3.44 12.93 -4.34
CA LEU A 85 3.11 11.54 -3.98
C LEU A 85 3.86 11.07 -2.73
N ASP A 86 5.14 11.42 -2.58
CA ASP A 86 5.91 11.12 -1.37
C ASP A 86 5.28 11.79 -0.15
N THR A 87 4.93 13.06 -0.25
CA THR A 87 4.25 13.79 0.83
C THR A 87 2.93 13.10 1.21
N ARG A 88 2.15 12.70 0.20
CA ARG A 88 0.86 12.02 0.43
C ARG A 88 1.06 10.64 1.05
N LEU A 89 2.02 9.86 0.58
CA LEU A 89 2.31 8.53 1.12
C LEU A 89 2.76 8.62 2.59
N ARG A 90 3.56 9.60 2.96
CA ARG A 90 3.94 9.83 4.36
C ARG A 90 2.72 10.09 5.22
N ALA A 91 1.76 10.87 4.73
CA ALA A 91 0.52 11.15 5.45
C ALA A 91 -0.36 9.90 5.58
N THR A 92 -0.60 9.18 4.49
CA THR A 92 -1.47 7.99 4.50
C THR A 92 -0.86 6.85 5.30
N SER A 93 0.43 6.60 5.16
CA SER A 93 1.11 5.55 5.93
C SER A 93 1.09 5.84 7.44
N GLY A 94 1.33 7.08 7.84
CA GLY A 94 1.24 7.49 9.24
C GLY A 94 -0.16 7.31 9.81
N GLN A 95 -1.18 7.66 9.05
CA GLN A 95 -2.58 7.48 9.44
C GLN A 95 -2.92 5.99 9.57
N LEU A 96 -2.52 5.17 8.61
CA LEU A 96 -2.78 3.73 8.66
C LEU A 96 -2.11 3.07 9.86
N VAL A 97 -0.83 3.36 10.11
CA VAL A 97 -0.11 2.81 11.26
C VAL A 97 -0.78 3.19 12.57
N ALA A 98 -1.22 4.45 12.72
CA ALA A 98 -1.93 4.91 13.91
C ALA A 98 -3.25 4.17 14.12
N LEU A 99 -4.02 3.92 13.05
CA LEU A 99 -5.25 3.16 13.13
C LEU A 99 -5.00 1.70 13.50
N VAL A 100 -3.99 1.08 12.90
CA VAL A 100 -3.61 -0.31 13.18
C VAL A 100 -3.19 -0.50 14.63
N ASP A 101 -2.49 0.48 15.20
CA ASP A 101 -2.11 0.46 16.62
C ASP A 101 -3.32 0.43 17.56
N ARG A 102 -4.48 0.89 17.11
CA ARG A 102 -5.74 0.90 17.86
C ARG A 102 -6.55 -0.39 17.74
N LEU A 103 -6.19 -1.30 16.84
CA LEU A 103 -7.02 -2.47 16.54
C LEU A 103 -7.16 -3.42 17.72
N GLY A 104 -6.06 -3.75 18.42
CA GLY A 104 -6.10 -4.74 19.50
C GLY A 104 -6.80 -6.03 19.05
N PRO A 105 -7.78 -6.54 19.84
CA PRO A 105 -8.53 -7.75 19.49
C PRO A 105 -9.34 -7.64 18.18
N ALA A 106 -9.68 -6.44 17.75
CA ALA A 106 -10.42 -6.22 16.49
C ALA A 106 -9.61 -6.66 15.26
N ALA A 107 -8.29 -6.83 15.38
CA ALA A 107 -7.47 -7.41 14.30
C ALA A 107 -7.93 -8.80 13.87
N GLY A 108 -8.63 -9.54 14.73
CA GLY A 108 -9.24 -10.83 14.41
C GLY A 108 -10.53 -10.75 13.60
N THR A 109 -11.10 -9.58 13.38
CA THR A 109 -12.36 -9.39 12.65
C THR A 109 -12.20 -9.90 11.21
N PRO A 110 -13.06 -10.84 10.75
CA PRO A 110 -13.04 -11.27 9.36
C PRO A 110 -13.47 -10.15 8.42
N VAL A 111 -12.70 -9.94 7.36
CA VAL A 111 -13.01 -9.00 6.28
C VAL A 111 -13.02 -9.78 4.97
N ASP A 112 -14.09 -9.63 4.20
CA ASP A 112 -14.17 -10.23 2.87
C ASP A 112 -13.11 -9.58 1.98
N THR A 113 -12.11 -10.37 1.58
CA THR A 113 -10.88 -9.86 1.00
C THR A 113 -10.67 -10.45 -0.38
N HIS A 114 -10.41 -9.57 -1.35
CA HIS A 114 -10.19 -9.93 -2.74
C HIS A 114 -8.88 -9.30 -3.22
N LEU A 115 -7.81 -10.12 -3.21
CA LEU A 115 -6.46 -9.72 -3.63
C LEU A 115 -6.10 -10.46 -4.91
N ARG A 116 -5.83 -9.72 -5.98
CA ARG A 116 -5.53 -10.31 -7.28
C ARG A 116 -4.27 -9.74 -7.92
N GLU A 117 -3.95 -8.50 -7.63
CA GLU A 117 -2.82 -7.80 -8.21
C GLU A 117 -1.92 -7.28 -7.09
N GLY A 118 -0.64 -7.13 -7.38
CA GLY A 118 0.32 -6.65 -6.39
C GLY A 118 0.75 -7.68 -5.35
N TYR A 119 0.13 -8.87 -5.34
CA TYR A 119 0.43 -9.99 -4.46
C TYR A 119 0.72 -11.25 -5.26
N ASP A 120 1.62 -12.08 -4.77
CA ASP A 120 1.95 -13.35 -5.44
C ASP A 120 0.90 -14.43 -5.19
N LEU A 121 0.01 -14.22 -4.24
CA LEU A 121 -1.09 -15.14 -3.96
C LEU A 121 -2.43 -14.43 -4.22
N ALA A 122 -3.36 -15.16 -4.81
CA ALA A 122 -4.74 -14.72 -4.92
C ALA A 122 -5.48 -15.08 -3.63
N VAL A 123 -6.23 -14.13 -3.11
CA VAL A 123 -7.11 -14.32 -1.97
C VAL A 123 -8.53 -13.91 -2.41
N ASP A 124 -9.49 -14.75 -2.10
CA ASP A 124 -10.89 -14.50 -2.48
C ASP A 124 -11.79 -15.08 -1.38
N GLY A 125 -12.01 -14.28 -0.34
CA GLY A 125 -12.82 -14.69 0.80
C GLY A 125 -12.46 -13.98 2.09
N PRO A 126 -13.10 -14.38 3.22
CA PRO A 126 -12.85 -13.74 4.49
C PRO A 126 -11.47 -14.07 5.05
N LEU A 127 -10.76 -13.03 5.51
CA LEU A 127 -9.51 -13.15 6.27
C LEU A 127 -9.59 -12.25 7.50
N PRO A 128 -8.96 -12.63 8.62
CA PRO A 128 -8.77 -11.71 9.72
C PRO A 128 -8.05 -10.44 9.24
N TRP A 129 -8.57 -9.27 9.59
CA TRP A 129 -8.02 -8.02 9.06
C TRP A 129 -6.53 -7.85 9.41
N GLY A 130 -6.12 -8.24 10.61
CA GLY A 130 -4.70 -8.25 10.98
C GLY A 130 -3.83 -9.10 10.07
N ARG A 131 -4.39 -10.18 9.49
CA ARG A 131 -3.66 -11.02 8.52
C ARG A 131 -3.43 -10.28 7.21
N VAL A 132 -4.42 -9.54 6.73
CA VAL A 132 -4.29 -8.70 5.52
C VAL A 132 -3.21 -7.64 5.72
N LEU A 133 -3.21 -6.99 6.88
CA LEU A 133 -2.19 -5.99 7.24
C LEU A 133 -0.79 -6.59 7.37
N ASP A 134 -0.68 -7.81 7.90
CA ASP A 134 0.60 -8.55 7.94
C ASP A 134 1.13 -8.85 6.54
N LEU A 135 0.27 -9.26 5.63
CA LEU A 135 0.64 -9.48 4.22
C LEU A 135 1.11 -8.18 3.58
N HIS A 136 0.46 -7.07 3.88
CA HIS A 136 0.88 -5.76 3.39
C HIS A 136 2.28 -5.40 3.89
N ALA A 137 2.55 -5.58 5.18
CA ALA A 137 3.85 -5.26 5.78
C ALA A 137 4.98 -6.19 5.30
N ARG A 138 4.71 -7.48 5.17
CA ARG A 138 5.74 -8.50 4.94
C ARG A 138 5.94 -8.88 3.48
N VAL A 139 4.95 -8.65 2.63
CA VAL A 139 4.96 -9.06 1.22
C VAL A 139 4.82 -7.86 0.30
N HIS A 140 3.74 -7.10 0.44
CA HIS A 140 3.38 -6.04 -0.49
C HIS A 140 4.39 -4.88 -0.48
N LEU A 141 4.64 -4.29 0.68
CA LEU A 141 5.59 -3.18 0.81
C LEU A 141 7.02 -3.57 0.41
N PRO A 142 7.58 -4.70 0.87
CA PRO A 142 8.90 -5.15 0.42
C PRO A 142 9.00 -5.39 -1.07
N LYS A 143 7.93 -5.91 -1.70
CA LYS A 143 7.87 -6.11 -3.15
C LYS A 143 8.03 -4.80 -3.90
N HIS A 144 7.30 -3.78 -3.52
CA HIS A 144 7.37 -2.47 -4.15
C HIS A 144 8.69 -1.75 -3.86
N ARG A 145 9.23 -1.92 -2.65
CA ARG A 145 10.58 -1.45 -2.33
C ARG A 145 11.62 -2.05 -3.29
N ALA A 146 11.55 -3.36 -3.54
CA ALA A 146 12.44 -4.05 -4.47
C ALA A 146 12.27 -3.52 -5.90
N GLN A 147 11.05 -3.26 -6.35
CA GLN A 147 10.77 -2.67 -7.66
C GLN A 147 11.41 -1.28 -7.79
N LEU A 148 11.30 -0.43 -6.78
CA LEU A 148 11.94 0.89 -6.77
C LEU A 148 13.46 0.79 -6.86
N ARG A 149 14.07 -0.16 -6.17
CA ARG A 149 15.51 -0.41 -6.25
C ARG A 149 15.95 -0.81 -7.65
N VAL A 150 15.18 -1.67 -8.31
CA VAL A 150 15.43 -2.06 -9.71
C VAL A 150 15.38 -0.85 -10.62
N LEU A 151 14.42 0.04 -10.46
CA LEU A 151 14.32 1.27 -11.26
C LEU A 151 15.48 2.21 -11.06
N ARG A 152 16.08 2.26 -9.87
CA ARG A 152 17.26 3.07 -9.59
C ARG A 152 18.51 2.45 -10.15
N GLY A 153 18.66 1.13 -10.04
CA GLY A 153 19.82 0.38 -10.49
C GLY A 153 19.73 -0.16 -11.90
N ALA A 154 18.73 0.23 -12.67
CA ALA A 154 18.52 -0.23 -14.05
C ALA A 154 19.52 0.46 -15.00
N GLU A 155 20.77 0.13 -14.85
CA GLU A 155 21.83 0.52 -15.76
C GLU A 155 22.07 -0.58 -16.81
#